data_80fdc9a58e8f4a4938ff34ca4f02ab87
#
_entry.id   80fdc9a58e8f4a4938ff34ca4f02ab87
#
_cell.length_a   1.000
_cell.length_b   1.000
_cell.length_c   1.000
_cell.angle_alpha   90.00
_cell.angle_beta   90.00
_cell.angle_gamma   90.00
#
_symmetry.space_group_name_H-M   'P 1'
#
loop_
_entity.id
_entity.type
_entity.pdbx_description
1 polymer ?
#
loop_
_entity_poly.entity_id
_entity_poly.type
_entity_poly.pdbx_seq_one_letter_code
_entity_poly.pdbx_strand_id
1 'polypeptide(L)'
;MSMKSYSFKFTARCPVDDALDIYDCTITSPQTIPVEKLHELIHDCCLVKKFQEELTEQIKNECHERFRSSVTVEIVGVHSNVRVVSKA
;
A
#
# COMPACT_ATOMS: atom_id res chain seq x y z
N MET A 1 18.75 6.19 -15.00
CA MET A 1 18.39 5.67 -13.66
C MET A 1 17.23 4.71 -13.79
N SER A 2 17.35 3.52 -13.21
CA SER A 2 16.28 2.52 -13.30
C SER A 2 15.31 2.62 -12.13
N MET A 3 14.05 2.39 -12.43
CA MET A 3 12.99 2.30 -11.40
C MET A 3 12.70 0.84 -11.12
N LYS A 4 12.31 0.54 -9.89
CA LYS A 4 11.92 -0.81 -9.48
C LYS A 4 10.46 -0.79 -9.07
N SER A 5 9.72 -1.82 -9.48
CA SER A 5 8.31 -1.96 -9.13
C SER A 5 8.13 -3.20 -8.26
N TYR A 6 7.36 -3.02 -7.20
CA TYR A 6 7.00 -4.08 -6.27
C TYR A 6 5.48 -4.24 -6.30
N SER A 7 5.02 -5.38 -6.78
CA SER A 7 3.58 -5.65 -6.91
C SER A 7 3.20 -6.83 -6.01
N PHE A 8 2.16 -6.65 -5.22
CA PHE A 8 1.74 -7.66 -4.26
C PHE A 8 0.28 -7.48 -3.89
N LYS A 9 -0.29 -8.51 -3.29
CA LYS A 9 -1.64 -8.46 -2.72
C LYS A 9 -1.54 -8.44 -1.21
N PHE A 10 -2.47 -7.72 -0.57
CA PHE A 10 -2.61 -7.77 0.87
C PHE A 10 -4.08 -7.60 1.25
N THR A 11 -4.41 -7.93 2.49
CA THR A 11 -5.77 -7.77 3.02
C THR A 11 -5.75 -6.75 4.14
N ALA A 12 -6.81 -5.96 4.23
CA ALA A 12 -7.00 -5.01 5.31
C ALA A 12 -8.49 -4.95 5.68
N ARG A 13 -8.77 -4.56 6.92
CA ARG A 13 -10.15 -4.45 7.39
C ARG A 13 -10.73 -3.10 7.01
N CYS A 14 -11.97 -3.14 6.51
CA CYS A 14 -12.72 -1.93 6.18
C CYS A 14 -13.19 -1.25 7.47
N PRO A 15 -13.01 0.08 7.62
CA PRO A 15 -13.47 0.77 8.82
C PRO A 15 -15.00 0.88 8.92
N VAL A 16 -15.73 0.66 7.82
CA VAL A 16 -17.19 0.78 7.81
C VAL A 16 -17.87 -0.49 8.31
N ASP A 17 -17.53 -1.64 7.74
CA ASP A 17 -18.23 -2.91 8.01
C ASP A 17 -17.35 -4.02 8.56
N ASP A 18 -16.08 -3.72 8.82
CA ASP A 18 -15.09 -4.69 9.31
C ASP A 18 -14.83 -5.86 8.35
N ALA A 19 -15.30 -5.79 7.14
CA ALA A 19 -15.03 -6.82 6.14
C ALA A 19 -13.55 -6.79 5.73
N LEU A 20 -13.01 -7.95 5.34
CA LEU A 20 -11.68 -8.03 4.78
C LEU A 20 -11.74 -7.65 3.30
N ASP A 21 -11.01 -6.60 2.95
CA ASP A 21 -10.82 -6.19 1.58
C ASP A 21 -9.48 -6.71 1.07
N ILE A 22 -9.46 -7.18 -0.18
CA ILE A 22 -8.25 -7.63 -0.85
C ILE A 22 -7.80 -6.51 -1.76
N TYR A 23 -6.54 -6.08 -1.57
CA TYR A 23 -5.96 -5.00 -2.36
C TYR A 23 -4.81 -5.51 -3.22
N ASP A 24 -4.73 -4.98 -4.43
CA ASP A 24 -3.54 -5.09 -5.28
C ASP A 24 -2.75 -3.79 -5.14
N CYS A 25 -1.49 -3.91 -4.74
CA CYS A 25 -0.64 -2.74 -4.51
C CYS A 25 0.56 -2.79 -5.44
N THR A 26 0.90 -1.66 -6.03
CA THR A 26 2.14 -1.49 -6.79
C THR A 26 2.89 -0.28 -6.25
N ILE A 27 4.12 -0.52 -5.84
CA ILE A 27 5.03 0.53 -5.37
C ILE A 27 6.16 0.64 -6.38
N THR A 28 6.37 1.84 -6.90
CA THR A 28 7.47 2.12 -7.81
C THR A 28 8.48 3.01 -7.10
N SER A 29 9.73 2.56 -7.07
CA SER A 29 10.81 3.20 -6.30
C SER A 29 12.06 3.37 -7.15
N PRO A 30 12.77 4.51 -7.01
CA PRO A 30 14.09 4.68 -7.62
C PRO A 30 15.17 3.86 -6.90
N GLN A 31 14.89 3.40 -5.70
CA GLN A 31 15.83 2.67 -4.85
C GLN A 31 15.34 1.26 -4.60
N THR A 32 16.27 0.36 -4.35
CA THR A 32 15.92 -1.01 -3.96
C THR A 32 15.40 -1.02 -2.52
N ILE A 33 14.24 -1.63 -2.36
CA ILE A 33 13.63 -1.81 -1.04
C ILE A 33 13.72 -3.30 -0.68
N PRO A 34 14.30 -3.66 0.47
CA PRO A 34 14.31 -5.07 0.89
C PRO A 34 12.88 -5.60 1.05
N VAL A 35 12.60 -6.73 0.41
CA VAL A 35 11.24 -7.29 0.37
C VAL A 35 10.71 -7.57 1.76
N GLU A 36 11.54 -8.10 2.67
CA GLU A 36 11.15 -8.42 4.03
C GLU A 36 10.76 -7.16 4.81
N LYS A 37 11.49 -6.05 4.57
CA LYS A 37 11.20 -4.77 5.21
C LYS A 37 9.92 -4.14 4.66
N LEU A 38 9.68 -4.31 3.36
CA LEU A 38 8.44 -3.87 2.75
C LEU A 38 7.24 -4.63 3.32
N HIS A 39 7.39 -5.95 3.50
CA HIS A 39 6.36 -6.78 4.12
C HIS A 39 6.03 -6.29 5.55
N GLU A 40 7.04 -6.00 6.36
CA GLU A 40 6.85 -5.45 7.71
C GLU A 40 6.10 -4.12 7.67
N LEU A 41 6.45 -3.23 6.74
CA LEU A 41 5.81 -1.94 6.58
C LEU A 41 4.32 -2.10 6.29
N ILE A 42 3.98 -2.97 5.33
CA ILE A 42 2.58 -3.21 4.95
C ILE A 42 1.81 -3.80 6.13
N HIS A 43 2.39 -4.75 6.84
CA HIS A 43 1.78 -5.33 8.04
C HIS A 43 1.46 -4.23 9.07
N ASP A 44 2.42 -3.36 9.35
CA ASP A 44 2.24 -2.28 10.32
C ASP A 44 1.14 -1.31 9.89
N CYS A 45 1.08 -0.97 8.62
CA CYS A 45 0.06 -0.07 8.08
C CYS A 45 -1.36 -0.67 8.20
N CYS A 46 -1.48 -1.99 8.21
CA CYS A 46 -2.76 -2.69 8.29
C CYS A 46 -3.23 -2.96 9.72
N LEU A 47 -2.44 -2.59 10.75
CA LEU A 47 -2.82 -2.81 12.16
C LEU A 47 -4.01 -1.96 12.58
N VAL A 48 -4.24 -0.83 11.95
CA VAL A 48 -5.36 0.07 12.21
C VAL A 48 -6.23 0.13 10.98
N LYS A 49 -7.54 0.00 11.17
CA LYS A 49 -8.51 0.09 10.07
C LYS A 49 -8.45 1.47 9.44
N LYS A 50 -8.33 1.53 8.11
CA LYS A 50 -8.24 2.75 7.35
C LYS A 50 -9.01 2.64 6.04
N PHE A 51 -9.47 3.77 5.53
CA PHE A 51 -9.96 3.84 4.17
C PHE A 51 -8.81 3.65 3.20
N GLN A 52 -9.13 3.20 2.00
CA GLN A 52 -8.13 2.88 0.98
C GLN A 52 -7.21 4.06 0.68
N GLU A 53 -7.75 5.27 0.59
CA GLU A 53 -6.98 6.48 0.30
C GLU A 53 -5.98 6.80 1.42
N GLU A 54 -6.41 6.66 2.66
CA GLU A 54 -5.54 6.87 3.83
C GLU A 54 -4.41 5.85 3.87
N LEU A 55 -4.74 4.60 3.55
CA LEU A 55 -3.75 3.52 3.51
C LEU A 55 -2.70 3.78 2.44
N THR A 56 -3.13 4.25 1.26
CA THR A 56 -2.24 4.59 0.16
C THR A 56 -1.25 5.68 0.55
N GLU A 57 -1.74 6.74 1.18
CA GLU A 57 -0.89 7.85 1.67
C GLU A 57 0.07 7.38 2.76
N GLN A 58 -0.42 6.56 3.69
CA GLN A 58 0.43 6.07 4.78
C GLN A 58 1.56 5.20 4.25
N ILE A 59 1.29 4.31 3.30
CA ILE A 59 2.33 3.46 2.71
C ILE A 59 3.40 4.31 2.06
N LYS A 60 3.01 5.34 1.32
CA LYS A 60 3.96 6.26 0.70
C LYS A 60 4.82 6.95 1.75
N ASN A 61 4.20 7.50 2.79
CA ASN A 61 4.90 8.22 3.85
C ASN A 61 5.85 7.30 4.60
N GLU A 62 5.44 6.06 4.90
CA GLU A 62 6.28 5.09 5.59
C GLU A 62 7.47 4.63 4.74
N CYS A 63 7.30 4.51 3.43
CA CYS A 63 8.42 4.23 2.53
C CYS A 63 9.45 5.35 2.59
N HIS A 64 9.00 6.60 2.62
CA HIS A 64 9.91 7.75 2.76
C HIS A 64 10.64 7.72 4.11
N GLU A 65 9.90 7.49 5.19
CA GLU A 65 10.47 7.49 6.54
C GLU A 65 11.46 6.35 6.76
N ARG A 66 11.08 5.13 6.36
CA ARG A 66 11.87 3.93 6.64
C ARG A 66 13.00 3.69 5.66
N PHE A 67 12.77 4.01 4.38
CA PHE A 67 13.72 3.67 3.30
C PHE A 67 14.34 4.89 2.64
N ARG A 68 13.92 6.08 3.02
CA ARG A 68 14.35 7.35 2.38
C ARG A 68 14.13 7.31 0.88
N SER A 69 13.05 6.67 0.44
CA SER A 69 12.71 6.54 -0.96
C SER A 69 11.43 7.30 -1.29
N SER A 70 11.50 8.13 -2.33
CA SER A 70 10.34 8.83 -2.88
C SER A 70 9.65 7.89 -3.86
N VAL A 71 8.65 7.17 -3.36
CA VAL A 71 7.92 6.18 -4.15
C VAL A 71 6.62 6.74 -4.68
N THR A 72 6.07 6.07 -5.71
CA THR A 72 4.67 6.20 -6.06
C THR A 72 3.97 4.92 -5.62
N VAL A 73 2.75 5.06 -5.12
CA VAL A 73 1.95 3.94 -4.62
C VAL A 73 0.62 3.93 -5.35
N GLU A 74 0.24 2.76 -5.85
CA GLU A 74 -1.07 2.55 -6.44
C GLU A 74 -1.72 1.36 -5.75
N ILE A 75 -2.94 1.55 -5.26
CA ILE A 75 -3.72 0.47 -4.65
C ILE A 75 -5.03 0.34 -5.41
N VAL A 76 -5.35 -0.89 -5.77
CA VAL A 76 -6.61 -1.24 -6.44
C VAL A 76 -7.39 -2.16 -5.52
N GLY A 77 -8.63 -1.78 -5.24
CA GLY A 77 -9.55 -2.58 -4.44
C GLY A 77 -10.94 -2.58 -5.06
N VAL A 78 -11.79 -3.51 -4.63
CA VAL A 78 -13.18 -3.59 -5.06
C VAL A 78 -14.06 -3.47 -3.83
N HIS A 79 -14.93 -2.45 -3.83
CA HIS A 79 -15.87 -2.19 -2.75
C HIS A 79 -17.27 -2.17 -3.34
N SER A 80 -18.16 -3.05 -2.88
CA SER A 80 -19.55 -3.16 -3.38
C SER A 80 -19.59 -3.23 -4.91
N ASN A 81 -18.74 -4.07 -5.50
CA ASN A 81 -18.61 -4.27 -6.96
C ASN A 81 -18.03 -3.06 -7.72
N VAL A 82 -17.56 -2.04 -7.01
CA VAL A 82 -16.91 -0.88 -7.63
C VAL A 82 -15.41 -1.02 -7.48
N ARG A 83 -14.68 -0.97 -8.61
CA ARG A 83 -13.22 -0.99 -8.63
C ARG A 83 -12.71 0.41 -8.32
N VAL A 84 -11.97 0.54 -7.24
CA VAL A 84 -11.42 1.82 -6.79
C VAL A 84 -9.91 1.78 -6.93
N VAL A 85 -9.35 2.78 -7.58
CA VAL A 85 -7.91 2.96 -7.73
C VAL A 85 -7.49 4.21 -6.96
N SER A 86 -6.60 4.05 -6.01
CA SER A 86 -6.02 5.17 -5.28
C SER A 86 -4.53 5.27 -5.56
N LYS A 87 -4.05 6.48 -5.73
CA LYS A 87 -2.64 6.76 -6.05
C LYS A 87 -2.10 7.85 -5.14
N ALA A 88 -0.83 7.69 -4.80
CA ALA A 88 -0.12 8.70 -4.01
C ALA A 88 1.34 8.83 -4.47
#